data_74033f87beed3a018bb190ecbdf70fe5
#
_entry.id   74033f87beed3a018bb190ecbdf70fe5
#
_cell.length_a   1.000
_cell.length_b   1.000
_cell.length_c   1.000
_cell.angle_alpha   90.00
_cell.angle_beta   90.00
_cell.angle_gamma   90.00
#
_symmetry.space_group_name_H-M   'P 1'
#
loop_
_entity.id
_entity.type
_entity.pdbx_description
1 polymer ?
#
loop_
_entity_poly.entity_id
_entity_poly.type
_entity_poly.pdbx_seq_one_letter_code
_entity_poly.pdbx_strand_id
1 'polypeptide(L)'
;RRSCIQHPKEDFLVIMADLRLGNGKLLVAWEADKIVGMAFTVMGDDTLYIKELLADTDAVQDTLLYEAAHIYKVQRMDYFIPSSADTLFLGMARVIRAEELLKVFAHKYPASELYIHIEGDEAIQENNGYYTVRDGFCFRERVPEKKYHTYTLDGFTRLLLEAEHPYMSLMLN
;
A
#
# COMPACT_ATOMS: atom_id res chain seq x y z
N ARG A 1 8.09 5.03 -4.11
CA ARG A 1 7.81 3.59 -4.11
C ARG A 1 6.79 3.24 -5.18
N ARG A 2 6.94 2.09 -5.84
CA ARG A 2 6.09 1.75 -7.00
C ARG A 2 4.71 1.18 -6.59
N SER A 3 4.61 0.55 -5.44
CA SER A 3 3.38 -0.11 -4.98
C SER A 3 3.15 0.25 -3.51
N CYS A 4 2.38 1.31 -3.29
CA CYS A 4 1.99 1.75 -1.94
C CYS A 4 0.53 2.20 -1.96
N ILE A 5 -0.10 2.16 -0.79
CA ILE A 5 -1.43 2.75 -0.61
C ILE A 5 -1.27 4.27 -0.68
N GLN A 6 -2.05 4.90 -1.54
CA GLN A 6 -2.14 6.35 -1.63
C GLN A 6 -3.33 6.82 -0.80
N HIS A 7 -3.09 7.79 0.07
CA HIS A 7 -4.15 8.43 0.84
C HIS A 7 -4.70 9.62 0.06
N PRO A 8 -6.02 9.70 -0.17
CA PRO A 8 -6.63 10.92 -0.66
C PRO A 8 -6.46 12.04 0.37
N LYS A 9 -6.69 13.27 -0.06
CA LYS A 9 -6.48 14.45 0.80
C LYS A 9 -7.27 14.38 2.11
N GLU A 10 -8.46 13.85 2.06
CA GLU A 10 -9.37 13.73 3.20
C GLU A 10 -8.78 12.79 4.26
N ASP A 11 -8.28 11.62 3.85
CA ASP A 11 -7.63 10.67 4.76
C ASP A 11 -6.34 11.26 5.33
N PHE A 12 -5.56 11.97 4.51
CA PHE A 12 -4.34 12.63 4.98
C PHE A 12 -4.62 13.67 6.05
N LEU A 13 -5.74 14.41 5.97
CA LEU A 13 -6.15 15.36 7.01
C LEU A 13 -6.49 14.67 8.31
N VAL A 14 -7.12 13.49 8.26
CA VAL A 14 -7.40 12.66 9.46
C VAL A 14 -6.10 12.19 10.08
N ILE A 15 -5.17 11.66 9.28
CA ILE A 15 -3.84 11.25 9.74
C ILE A 15 -3.11 12.41 10.45
N MET A 16 -3.17 13.61 9.88
CA MET A 16 -2.54 14.79 10.48
C MET A 16 -3.22 15.25 11.78
N ALA A 17 -4.54 15.05 11.90
CA ALA A 17 -5.25 15.32 13.14
C ALA A 17 -4.86 14.32 14.25
N ASP A 18 -4.81 13.04 13.93
CA ASP A 18 -4.39 11.98 14.85
C ASP A 18 -2.94 12.16 15.30
N LEU A 19 -2.05 12.51 14.36
CA LEU A 19 -0.65 12.81 14.68
C LEU A 19 -0.54 13.94 15.71
N ARG A 20 -1.33 15.00 15.57
CA ARG A 20 -1.36 16.12 16.52
C ARG A 20 -1.91 15.72 17.88
N LEU A 21 -2.98 14.90 17.92
CA LEU A 21 -3.57 14.39 19.17
C LEU A 21 -2.54 13.53 19.94
N GLY A 22 -1.72 12.76 19.24
CA GLY A 22 -0.63 11.97 19.80
C GLY A 22 0.66 12.77 20.08
N ASN A 23 0.65 14.10 20.04
CA ASN A 23 1.83 14.96 20.16
C ASN A 23 2.95 14.60 19.15
N GLY A 24 2.58 14.00 18.04
CA GLY A 24 3.49 13.67 16.96
C GLY A 24 3.81 14.87 16.06
N LYS A 25 4.82 14.70 15.22
CA LYS A 25 5.24 15.69 14.22
C LYS A 25 5.43 15.05 12.86
N LEU A 26 5.11 15.80 11.83
CA LEU A 26 5.54 15.52 10.48
C LEU A 26 6.79 16.34 10.18
N LEU A 27 7.92 15.66 9.94
CA LEU A 27 9.14 16.27 9.42
C LEU A 27 9.13 16.15 7.90
N VAL A 28 9.50 17.22 7.21
CA VAL A 28 9.53 17.26 5.74
C VAL A 28 10.88 17.78 5.27
N ALA A 29 11.54 17.00 4.42
CA ALA A 29 12.77 17.40 3.76
C ALA A 29 12.46 18.01 2.40
N TRP A 30 13.01 19.18 2.14
CA TRP A 30 12.87 19.93 0.89
C TRP A 30 14.21 20.05 0.19
N GLU A 31 14.20 19.88 -1.12
CA GLU A 31 15.31 20.24 -2.00
C GLU A 31 14.77 21.14 -3.08
N ALA A 32 15.25 22.40 -3.09
CA ALA A 32 14.64 23.48 -3.85
C ALA A 32 13.11 23.57 -3.56
N ASP A 33 12.26 23.38 -4.57
CA ASP A 33 10.80 23.46 -4.46
C ASP A 33 10.12 22.07 -4.39
N LYS A 34 10.89 20.99 -4.18
CA LYS A 34 10.40 19.63 -4.17
C LYS A 34 10.53 19.01 -2.78
N ILE A 35 9.49 18.31 -2.33
CA ILE A 35 9.57 17.41 -1.17
C ILE A 35 10.35 16.16 -1.60
N VAL A 36 11.47 15.90 -0.93
CA VAL A 36 12.34 14.75 -1.17
C VAL A 36 12.27 13.72 -0.06
N GLY A 37 11.59 14.02 1.04
CA GLY A 37 11.38 13.07 2.11
C GLY A 37 10.40 13.56 3.17
N MET A 38 9.87 12.62 3.95
CA MET A 38 9.01 12.90 5.08
C MET A 38 9.12 11.79 6.14
N ALA A 39 8.95 12.19 7.41
CA ALA A 39 8.91 11.27 8.54
C ALA A 39 7.76 11.63 9.48
N PHE A 40 6.92 10.66 9.78
CA PHE A 40 5.85 10.77 10.78
C PHE A 40 6.37 10.23 12.11
N THR A 41 6.44 11.10 13.10
CA THR A 41 7.11 10.80 14.37
C THR A 41 6.14 10.93 15.53
N VAL A 42 6.18 10.00 16.47
CA VAL A 42 5.40 10.03 17.71
C VAL A 42 6.29 9.66 18.86
N MET A 43 6.28 10.47 19.92
CA MET A 43 7.03 10.16 21.14
C MET A 43 6.23 9.21 22.01
N GLY A 44 6.83 8.04 22.34
CA GLY A 44 6.37 7.20 23.44
C GLY A 44 7.05 7.58 24.74
N ASP A 45 7.03 6.71 25.73
CA ASP A 45 7.59 7.00 27.07
C ASP A 45 9.08 7.35 26.99
N ASP A 46 9.88 6.45 26.43
CA ASP A 46 11.34 6.63 26.33
C ASP A 46 11.88 6.42 24.89
N THR A 47 11.01 6.21 23.92
CA THR A 47 11.40 5.87 22.56
C THR A 47 10.64 6.73 21.57
N LEU A 48 11.36 7.28 20.60
CA LEU A 48 10.76 7.95 19.46
C LEU A 48 10.38 6.91 18.40
N TYR A 49 9.11 6.83 18.08
CA TYR A 49 8.61 5.96 17.02
C TYR A 49 8.50 6.74 15.72
N ILE A 50 9.17 6.26 14.69
CA ILE A 50 9.00 6.74 13.33
C ILE A 50 7.95 5.84 12.68
N LYS A 51 6.71 6.31 12.64
CA LYS A 51 5.57 5.54 12.12
C LYS A 51 5.66 5.31 10.62
N GLU A 52 6.18 6.29 9.90
CA GLU A 52 6.49 6.18 8.48
C GLU A 52 7.70 7.06 8.13
N LEU A 53 8.55 6.54 7.26
CA LEU A 53 9.73 7.22 6.74
C LEU A 53 9.81 7.00 5.23
N LEU A 54 9.66 8.09 4.50
CA LEU A 54 9.77 8.12 3.05
C LEU A 54 10.90 9.08 2.67
N ALA A 55 11.80 8.63 1.82
CA ALA A 55 12.92 9.44 1.34
C ALA A 55 13.31 9.03 -0.08
N ASP A 56 13.69 10.00 -0.89
CA ASP A 56 14.16 9.76 -2.26
C ASP A 56 15.56 9.13 -2.28
N THR A 57 16.36 9.35 -1.23
CA THR A 57 17.74 8.83 -1.07
C THR A 57 18.04 8.48 0.39
N ASP A 58 19.06 7.64 0.60
CA ASP A 58 19.54 7.29 1.94
C ASP A 58 20.06 8.53 2.70
N ALA A 59 20.70 9.47 2.01
CA ALA A 59 21.16 10.72 2.63
C ALA A 59 20.01 11.57 3.18
N VAL A 60 18.89 11.65 2.47
CA VAL A 60 17.68 12.33 2.96
C VAL A 60 17.07 11.56 4.13
N GLN A 61 17.06 10.24 4.08
CA GLN A 61 16.62 9.39 5.19
C GLN A 61 17.43 9.66 6.45
N ASP A 62 18.75 9.61 6.34
CA ASP A 62 19.68 9.85 7.46
C ASP A 62 19.49 11.25 8.04
N THR A 63 19.28 12.25 7.18
CA THR A 63 19.01 13.63 7.63
C THR A 63 17.70 13.71 8.42
N LEU A 64 16.62 13.08 7.94
CA LEU A 64 15.33 13.06 8.65
C LEU A 64 15.44 12.36 10.01
N LEU A 65 16.18 11.26 10.10
CA LEU A 65 16.41 10.54 11.34
C LEU A 65 17.25 11.37 12.31
N TYR A 66 18.32 12.00 11.83
CA TYR A 66 19.15 12.88 12.64
C TYR A 66 18.35 14.06 13.21
N GLU A 67 17.58 14.75 12.37
CA GLU A 67 16.75 15.86 12.81
C GLU A 67 15.65 15.42 13.78
N ALA A 68 15.05 14.26 13.56
CA ALA A 68 14.08 13.68 14.50
C ALA A 68 14.73 13.48 15.88
N ALA A 69 15.91 12.84 15.94
CA ALA A 69 16.64 12.64 17.20
C ALA A 69 16.96 13.97 17.88
N HIS A 70 17.38 14.98 17.12
CA HIS A 70 17.74 16.29 17.62
C HIS A 70 16.53 17.06 18.20
N ILE A 71 15.41 17.07 17.46
CA ILE A 71 14.18 17.76 17.87
C ILE A 71 13.60 17.17 19.15
N TYR A 72 13.60 15.84 19.26
CA TYR A 72 13.04 15.13 20.41
C TYR A 72 14.06 14.89 21.53
N LYS A 73 15.35 15.18 21.28
CA LYS A 73 16.47 14.97 22.22
C LYS A 73 16.55 13.52 22.70
N VAL A 74 16.35 12.57 21.80
CA VAL A 74 16.41 11.14 22.09
C VAL A 74 17.66 10.50 21.53
N GLN A 75 18.09 9.41 22.17
CA GLN A 75 19.20 8.57 21.70
C GLN A 75 18.70 7.26 21.06
N ARG A 76 17.40 6.98 21.22
CA ARG A 76 16.77 5.76 20.69
C ARG A 76 15.57 6.10 19.84
N MET A 77 15.53 5.47 18.68
CA MET A 77 14.40 5.55 17.74
C MET A 77 14.10 4.16 17.21
N ASP A 78 12.83 3.84 17.12
CA ASP A 78 12.34 2.64 16.47
C ASP A 78 11.60 3.03 15.18
N TYR A 79 11.97 2.41 14.05
CA TYR A 79 11.30 2.63 12.77
C TYR A 79 11.24 1.35 11.97
N PHE A 80 10.21 1.26 11.13
CA PHE A 80 10.00 0.11 10.27
C PHE A 80 10.75 0.27 8.95
N ILE A 81 11.56 -0.72 8.62
CA ILE A 81 12.25 -0.80 7.34
C ILE A 81 11.54 -1.85 6.49
N PRO A 82 11.22 -1.57 5.23
CA PRO A 82 10.79 -2.61 4.31
C PRO A 82 11.91 -3.66 4.21
N SER A 83 11.64 -4.86 4.70
CA SER A 83 12.58 -5.97 4.62
C SER A 83 12.10 -6.96 3.57
N SER A 84 13.05 -7.52 2.80
CA SER A 84 12.78 -8.65 1.91
C SER A 84 12.90 -10.00 2.64
N ALA A 85 13.44 -10.02 3.87
CA ALA A 85 13.77 -11.24 4.57
C ALA A 85 12.70 -11.70 5.56
N ASP A 86 12.03 -10.77 6.25
CA ASP A 86 10.99 -11.08 7.23
C ASP A 86 9.74 -10.25 6.94
N THR A 87 8.68 -10.93 6.54
CA THR A 87 7.37 -10.32 6.34
C THR A 87 6.51 -10.52 7.57
N LEU A 88 6.01 -9.42 8.15
CA LEU A 88 4.96 -9.46 9.15
C LEU A 88 3.61 -9.23 8.47
N PHE A 89 2.61 -10.01 8.85
CA PHE A 89 1.22 -9.76 8.43
C PHE A 89 0.67 -8.57 9.24
N LEU A 90 0.95 -7.35 8.79
CA LEU A 90 0.56 -6.12 9.47
C LEU A 90 -0.75 -5.54 8.95
N GLY A 91 -1.28 -6.06 7.87
CA GLY A 91 -2.53 -5.60 7.29
C GLY A 91 -3.17 -6.63 6.40
N MET A 92 -4.47 -6.47 6.18
CA MET A 92 -5.25 -7.26 5.24
C MET A 92 -5.66 -6.38 4.07
N ALA A 93 -5.41 -6.87 2.85
CA ALA A 93 -5.96 -6.30 1.65
C ALA A 93 -7.04 -7.23 1.11
N ARG A 94 -8.17 -6.65 0.72
CA ARG A 94 -9.26 -7.35 0.06
C ARG A 94 -9.66 -6.60 -1.20
N VAL A 95 -9.82 -7.31 -2.30
CA VAL A 95 -10.39 -6.74 -3.51
C VAL A 95 -11.89 -6.51 -3.29
N ILE A 96 -12.34 -5.26 -3.46
CA ILE A 96 -13.75 -4.89 -3.31
C ILE A 96 -14.45 -4.93 -4.68
N ARG A 97 -13.75 -4.58 -5.76
CA ARG A 97 -14.28 -4.55 -7.13
C ARG A 97 -13.32 -5.28 -8.05
N ALA A 98 -13.57 -6.59 -8.24
CA ALA A 98 -12.68 -7.46 -9.02
C ALA A 98 -12.59 -7.01 -10.49
N GLU A 99 -13.72 -6.68 -11.11
CA GLU A 99 -13.76 -6.24 -12.50
C GLU A 99 -12.97 -4.94 -12.73
N GLU A 100 -13.15 -3.95 -11.84
CA GLU A 100 -12.44 -2.67 -11.96
C GLU A 100 -10.93 -2.84 -11.77
N LEU A 101 -10.52 -3.69 -10.81
CA LEU A 101 -9.10 -3.98 -10.62
C LEU A 101 -8.51 -4.70 -11.84
N LEU A 102 -9.23 -5.64 -12.44
CA LEU A 102 -8.81 -6.33 -13.66
C LEU A 102 -8.72 -5.39 -14.87
N LYS A 103 -9.59 -4.38 -14.97
CA LYS A 103 -9.48 -3.33 -16.00
C LYS A 103 -8.18 -2.53 -15.83
N VAL A 104 -7.85 -2.13 -14.60
CA VAL A 104 -6.59 -1.44 -14.30
C VAL A 104 -5.39 -2.33 -14.60
N PHE A 105 -5.45 -3.62 -14.21
CA PHE A 105 -4.41 -4.60 -14.49
C PHE A 105 -4.22 -4.77 -16.02
N ALA A 106 -5.29 -4.97 -16.77
CA ALA A 106 -5.25 -5.12 -18.22
C ALA A 106 -4.58 -3.91 -18.90
N HIS A 107 -4.95 -2.70 -18.47
CA HIS A 107 -4.35 -1.47 -19.00
C HIS A 107 -2.84 -1.37 -18.68
N LYS A 108 -2.44 -1.76 -17.45
CA LYS A 108 -1.03 -1.75 -17.03
C LYS A 108 -0.19 -2.80 -17.75
N TYR A 109 -0.80 -3.95 -18.05
CA TYR A 109 -0.14 -5.11 -18.67
C TYR A 109 -0.90 -5.58 -19.93
N PRO A 110 -0.87 -4.81 -21.03
CA PRO A 110 -1.71 -5.06 -22.20
C PRO A 110 -1.40 -6.37 -22.93
N ALA A 111 -0.21 -6.92 -22.75
CA ALA A 111 0.18 -8.21 -23.33
C ALA A 111 -0.25 -9.42 -22.49
N SER A 112 -0.87 -9.20 -21.32
CA SER A 112 -1.33 -10.29 -20.47
C SER A 112 -2.60 -10.93 -21.01
N GLU A 113 -2.66 -12.27 -20.93
CA GLU A 113 -3.85 -13.04 -21.25
C GLU A 113 -4.21 -13.91 -20.04
N LEU A 114 -5.36 -13.60 -19.39
CA LEU A 114 -5.83 -14.29 -18.19
C LEU A 114 -7.28 -14.72 -18.34
N TYR A 115 -7.58 -15.93 -17.88
CA TYR A 115 -8.92 -16.51 -17.80
C TYR A 115 -9.21 -16.85 -16.35
N ILE A 116 -9.97 -16.01 -15.65
CA ILE A 116 -10.18 -16.04 -14.21
C ILE A 116 -11.65 -16.29 -13.90
N HIS A 117 -11.91 -17.29 -13.07
CA HIS A 117 -13.20 -17.50 -12.42
C HIS A 117 -13.05 -17.19 -10.93
N ILE A 118 -13.82 -16.23 -10.45
CA ILE A 118 -13.91 -15.89 -9.02
C ILE A 118 -15.21 -16.49 -8.49
N GLU A 119 -15.09 -17.23 -7.38
CA GLU A 119 -16.24 -17.82 -6.70
C GLU A 119 -16.13 -17.70 -5.17
N GLY A 120 -17.28 -17.82 -4.48
CA GLY A 120 -17.35 -17.88 -3.02
C GLY A 120 -17.18 -16.52 -2.33
N ASP A 121 -17.28 -15.39 -3.04
CA ASP A 121 -17.40 -14.09 -2.37
C ASP A 121 -18.85 -13.91 -1.87
N GLU A 122 -19.07 -14.23 -0.59
CA GLU A 122 -20.39 -14.12 0.05
C GLU A 122 -20.75 -12.68 0.39
N ALA A 123 -19.75 -11.81 0.61
CA ALA A 123 -19.98 -10.44 1.03
C ALA A 123 -20.25 -9.49 -0.16
N ILE A 124 -19.63 -9.75 -1.30
CA ILE A 124 -19.80 -8.95 -2.53
C ILE A 124 -19.98 -9.91 -3.69
N GLN A 125 -21.22 -10.38 -3.85
CA GLN A 125 -21.57 -11.39 -4.87
C GLN A 125 -21.27 -10.93 -6.29
N GLU A 126 -21.24 -9.63 -6.54
CA GLU A 126 -20.89 -9.02 -7.82
C GLU A 126 -19.47 -9.35 -8.27
N ASN A 127 -18.57 -9.72 -7.36
CA ASN A 127 -17.23 -10.17 -7.70
C ASN A 127 -17.20 -11.59 -8.29
N ASN A 128 -18.19 -12.42 -7.99
CA ASN A 128 -18.25 -13.78 -8.52
C ASN A 128 -18.55 -13.76 -10.03
N GLY A 129 -17.80 -14.54 -10.79
CA GLY A 129 -18.00 -14.65 -12.23
C GLY A 129 -16.75 -14.96 -13.01
N TYR A 130 -16.90 -14.99 -14.31
CA TYR A 130 -15.83 -15.29 -15.27
C TYR A 130 -15.30 -14.00 -15.88
N TYR A 131 -13.99 -13.85 -15.86
CA TYR A 131 -13.29 -12.66 -16.36
C TYR A 131 -12.20 -13.07 -17.35
N THR A 132 -12.22 -12.46 -18.52
CA THR A 132 -11.17 -12.59 -19.54
C THR A 132 -10.40 -11.29 -19.62
N VAL A 133 -9.07 -11.36 -19.41
CA VAL A 133 -8.16 -10.24 -19.66
C VAL A 133 -7.37 -10.56 -20.91
N ARG A 134 -7.43 -9.69 -21.91
CA ARG A 134 -6.65 -9.79 -23.14
C ARG A 134 -6.58 -8.44 -23.84
N ASP A 135 -5.54 -8.24 -24.63
CA ASP A 135 -5.38 -7.06 -25.50
C ASP A 135 -5.55 -5.71 -24.76
N GLY A 136 -5.20 -5.65 -23.47
CA GLY A 136 -5.36 -4.47 -22.62
C GLY A 136 -6.77 -4.24 -22.08
N PHE A 137 -7.69 -5.17 -22.26
CA PHE A 137 -9.08 -5.07 -21.81
C PHE A 137 -9.47 -6.20 -20.86
N CYS A 138 -10.47 -5.93 -20.02
CA CYS A 138 -11.13 -6.93 -19.20
C CYS A 138 -12.59 -7.08 -19.65
N PHE A 139 -13.01 -8.31 -19.84
CA PHE A 139 -14.36 -8.69 -20.23
C PHE A 139 -14.95 -9.60 -19.15
N ARG A 140 -16.21 -9.36 -18.79
CA ARG A 140 -16.97 -10.27 -17.94
C ARG A 140 -17.80 -11.18 -18.81
N GLU A 141 -17.58 -12.49 -18.70
CA GLU A 141 -18.24 -13.49 -19.51
C GLU A 141 -19.47 -14.08 -18.77
N ARG A 142 -20.53 -14.36 -19.52
CA ARG A 142 -21.71 -15.04 -18.96
C ARG A 142 -21.55 -16.57 -18.95
N VAL A 143 -20.90 -17.11 -19.97
CA VAL A 143 -20.66 -18.55 -20.13
C VAL A 143 -19.22 -18.73 -20.58
N PRO A 144 -18.42 -19.54 -19.88
CA PRO A 144 -17.04 -19.75 -20.25
C PRO A 144 -16.94 -20.56 -21.56
N GLU A 145 -16.25 -20.01 -22.55
CA GLU A 145 -15.91 -20.72 -23.80
C GLU A 145 -14.55 -21.41 -23.70
N LYS A 146 -13.74 -21.08 -22.71
CA LYS A 146 -12.39 -21.58 -22.48
C LYS A 146 -12.25 -22.16 -21.07
N LYS A 147 -11.10 -22.73 -20.79
CA LYS A 147 -10.76 -23.19 -19.44
C LYS A 147 -10.32 -21.98 -18.59
N TYR A 148 -11.03 -21.75 -17.50
CA TYR A 148 -10.72 -20.71 -16.51
C TYR A 148 -9.99 -21.30 -15.32
N HIS A 149 -9.11 -20.53 -14.72
CA HIS A 149 -8.53 -20.83 -13.42
C HIS A 149 -9.45 -20.27 -12.33
N THR A 150 -9.90 -21.15 -11.45
CA THR A 150 -10.82 -20.78 -10.37
C THR A 150 -10.03 -20.32 -9.15
N TYR A 151 -10.47 -19.21 -8.59
CA TYR A 151 -9.91 -18.59 -7.39
C TYR A 151 -11.02 -18.22 -6.42
N THR A 152 -10.75 -18.42 -5.11
CA THR A 152 -11.43 -17.65 -4.08
C THR A 152 -10.99 -16.19 -4.17
N LEU A 153 -11.73 -15.27 -3.55
CA LEU A 153 -11.33 -13.86 -3.54
C LEU A 153 -9.96 -13.64 -2.91
N ASP A 154 -9.60 -14.40 -1.88
CA ASP A 154 -8.27 -14.38 -1.26
C ASP A 154 -7.19 -14.80 -2.26
N GLY A 155 -7.36 -15.94 -2.92
CA GLY A 155 -6.44 -16.42 -3.95
C GLY A 155 -6.30 -15.44 -5.12
N PHE A 156 -7.39 -14.79 -5.52
CA PHE A 156 -7.37 -13.75 -6.54
C PHE A 156 -6.63 -12.48 -6.07
N THR A 157 -6.86 -12.05 -4.83
CA THR A 157 -6.15 -10.92 -4.24
C THR A 157 -4.64 -11.17 -4.22
N ARG A 158 -4.22 -12.36 -3.83
CA ARG A 158 -2.82 -12.80 -3.85
C ARG A 158 -2.24 -12.78 -5.26
N LEU A 159 -2.94 -13.37 -6.22
CA LEU A 159 -2.51 -13.41 -7.62
C LEU A 159 -2.12 -12.02 -8.15
N LEU A 160 -2.89 -11.00 -7.83
CA LEU A 160 -2.68 -9.65 -8.36
C LEU A 160 -1.71 -8.81 -7.54
N LEU A 161 -1.64 -9.00 -6.22
CA LEU A 161 -0.90 -8.12 -5.34
C LEU A 161 0.43 -8.70 -4.85
N GLU A 162 0.58 -10.02 -4.76
CA GLU A 162 1.78 -10.65 -4.19
C GLU A 162 3.05 -10.28 -4.96
N ALA A 163 3.00 -10.27 -6.29
CA ALA A 163 4.14 -9.90 -7.13
C ALA A 163 4.53 -8.41 -7.02
N GLU A 164 3.62 -7.56 -6.58
CA GLU A 164 3.84 -6.12 -6.45
C GLU A 164 4.46 -5.75 -5.09
N HIS A 165 4.53 -6.69 -4.14
CA HIS A 165 5.01 -6.45 -2.78
C HIS A 165 4.47 -5.13 -2.21
N PRO A 166 3.13 -4.96 -2.09
CA PRO A 166 2.54 -3.69 -1.72
C PRO A 166 2.99 -3.27 -0.33
N TYR A 167 3.47 -2.04 -0.25
CA TYR A 167 3.79 -1.42 1.03
C TYR A 167 2.53 -0.81 1.63
N MET A 168 2.22 -1.21 2.84
CA MET A 168 1.11 -0.68 3.61
C MET A 168 1.65 0.19 4.74
N SER A 169 1.29 1.47 4.74
CA SER A 169 1.65 2.39 5.81
C SER A 169 0.92 2.04 7.10
N LEU A 170 1.64 2.08 8.21
CA LEU A 170 1.10 1.81 9.55
C LEU A 170 0.44 3.04 10.21
N MET A 171 0.23 4.12 9.48
CA MET A 171 -0.29 5.36 10.04
C MET A 171 -1.78 5.33 10.44
N LEU A 172 -2.48 4.25 10.16
CA LEU A 172 -3.91 4.12 10.43
C LEU A 172 -4.23 3.36 11.73
N ASN A 173 -3.31 3.30 12.69
CA ASN A 173 -3.55 2.69 14.02
C ASN A 173 -3.34 3.71 15.11
#